data_5167c856b3faa645d193ff7ef1ae4cb2
#
_entry.id   5167c856b3faa645d193ff7ef1ae4cb2
#
_cell.length_a   1.000
_cell.length_b   1.000
_cell.length_c   1.000
_cell.angle_alpha   90.00
_cell.angle_beta   90.00
_cell.angle_gamma   90.00
#
_symmetry.space_group_name_H-M   'P 1'
#
loop_
_entity.id
_entity.type
_entity.pdbx_description
1 polymer ?
#
loop_
_entity_poly.entity_id
_entity_poly.type
_entity_poly.pdbx_seq_one_letter_code
_entity_poly.pdbx_strand_id
1 'polypeptide(L)'
;MLAVNEEDDKNKLRESMPSVPFKAKDRIQDMRESDRPREKLARSGARHLTDAELLAIFFRIGIRGKNAITMSRELIEKYGSLQALSRLTVDQLSKTNKGIGPAKAAELVAVFEMGRRLAAEQLEDVPLNQPDRVYALLASEMQQLQAESLRVLLLNTRLRLVKAEEISRGSISETVAHPRDILHPVLLHRCHGFVLVHNHPSGDPEPSSADRTLTRRVREAADLMRVEMLDHIIIGHPSVHGDAGPGYFSFKEHGML
;
A
#
# COMPACT_ATOMS: atom_id res chain seq x y z
N MET A 1 -36.27 -57.41 18.98
CA MET A 1 -36.25 -56.24 18.10
C MET A 1 -36.19 -55.02 18.96
N LEU A 2 -34.99 -54.59 19.33
CA LEU A 2 -34.72 -53.49 20.27
C LEU A 2 -34.07 -52.39 19.47
N ALA A 3 -34.76 -51.29 19.31
CA ALA A 3 -34.24 -50.07 18.71
C ALA A 3 -33.32 -49.39 19.72
N VAL A 4 -32.06 -49.29 19.44
CA VAL A 4 -31.06 -48.57 20.23
C VAL A 4 -31.16 -47.10 19.86
N ASN A 5 -31.33 -46.26 20.86
CA ASN A 5 -31.54 -44.82 20.80
C ASN A 5 -30.21 -44.11 20.46
N GLU A 6 -30.03 -43.63 19.21
CA GLU A 6 -28.86 -42.91 18.77
C GLU A 6 -28.73 -41.44 19.28
N GLU A 7 -29.71 -40.95 20.03
CA GLU A 7 -29.71 -39.59 20.62
C GLU A 7 -28.96 -39.52 21.97
N ASP A 8 -28.84 -40.59 22.71
CA ASP A 8 -28.14 -40.60 24.00
C ASP A 8 -26.61 -40.61 23.87
N ASP A 9 -26.07 -41.07 22.74
CA ASP A 9 -24.61 -41.10 22.51
C ASP A 9 -24.04 -39.75 22.05
N LYS A 10 -24.86 -38.91 21.45
CA LYS A 10 -24.44 -37.54 21.02
C LYS A 10 -24.38 -36.53 22.17
N ASN A 11 -25.06 -36.80 23.26
CA ASN A 11 -25.07 -35.94 24.45
C ASN A 11 -23.92 -36.24 25.42
N LYS A 12 -23.41 -37.48 25.45
CA LYS A 12 -22.22 -37.85 26.22
C LYS A 12 -20.90 -37.38 25.67
N LEU A 13 -20.80 -37.12 24.35
CA LEU A 13 -19.60 -36.58 23.72
C LEU A 13 -19.43 -35.06 23.87
N ARG A 14 -20.43 -34.35 24.41
CA ARG A 14 -20.33 -32.91 24.67
C ARG A 14 -19.78 -32.56 26.07
N GLU A 15 -19.66 -33.52 26.97
CA GLU A 15 -19.29 -33.29 28.38
C GLU A 15 -17.84 -33.58 28.75
N SER A 16 -16.96 -33.99 27.81
CA SER A 16 -15.58 -34.36 28.15
C SER A 16 -14.49 -33.67 27.32
N MET A 17 -14.68 -32.41 26.96
CA MET A 17 -13.50 -31.57 26.65
C MET A 17 -13.11 -30.84 27.94
N PRO A 18 -11.93 -31.10 28.53
CA PRO A 18 -11.47 -30.33 29.66
C PRO A 18 -11.34 -28.88 29.18
N SER A 19 -12.14 -27.99 29.76
CA SER A 19 -11.94 -26.56 29.65
C SER A 19 -10.57 -26.27 30.26
N VAL A 20 -9.53 -26.15 29.41
CA VAL A 20 -8.21 -25.68 29.85
C VAL A 20 -8.46 -24.35 30.54
N PRO A 21 -8.19 -24.22 31.85
CA PRO A 21 -8.46 -22.99 32.55
C PRO A 21 -7.62 -21.91 31.92
N PHE A 22 -8.26 -20.83 31.47
CA PHE A 22 -7.66 -19.63 30.97
C PHE A 22 -6.61 -19.16 32.00
N LYS A 23 -5.32 -19.35 31.71
CA LYS A 23 -4.27 -18.89 32.61
C LYS A 23 -4.37 -17.37 32.63
N ALA A 24 -4.67 -16.83 33.82
CA ALA A 24 -4.84 -15.40 34.09
C ALA A 24 -3.64 -14.53 33.68
N LYS A 25 -2.52 -15.12 33.24
CA LYS A 25 -1.26 -14.44 32.84
C LYS A 25 -1.24 -13.84 31.44
N ASP A 26 -2.33 -13.93 30.67
CA ASP A 26 -2.33 -13.45 29.26
C ASP A 26 -2.92 -12.05 29.08
N ARG A 27 -3.26 -11.32 30.15
CA ARG A 27 -3.74 -9.94 30.02
C ARG A 27 -2.57 -8.97 29.98
N ILE A 28 -2.69 -7.89 29.18
CA ILE A 28 -1.67 -6.83 29.17
C ILE A 28 -1.45 -6.24 30.57
N GLN A 29 -2.50 -6.19 31.39
CA GLN A 29 -2.43 -5.73 32.79
C GLN A 29 -1.55 -6.61 33.69
N ASP A 30 -1.39 -7.90 33.36
CA ASP A 30 -0.57 -8.86 34.12
C ASP A 30 0.91 -8.82 33.69
N MET A 31 1.24 -8.06 32.63
CA MET A 31 2.60 -7.78 32.21
C MET A 31 3.26 -6.77 33.16
N ARG A 32 4.59 -6.80 33.22
CA ARG A 32 5.34 -5.74 33.89
C ARG A 32 4.96 -4.39 33.27
N GLU A 33 4.81 -3.38 34.08
CA GLU A 33 4.45 -2.04 33.61
C GLU A 33 5.37 -1.56 32.48
N SER A 34 6.69 -1.86 32.62
CA SER A 34 7.69 -1.56 31.59
C SER A 34 7.42 -2.18 30.23
N ASP A 35 6.69 -3.28 30.15
CA ASP A 35 6.49 -4.08 28.96
C ASP A 35 5.10 -3.89 28.33
N ARG A 36 4.23 -3.14 29.00
CA ARG A 36 2.93 -2.76 28.45
C ARG A 36 3.10 -1.76 27.32
N PRO A 37 2.47 -1.96 26.16
CA PRO A 37 2.74 -1.13 24.97
C PRO A 37 2.58 0.38 25.20
N ARG A 38 1.56 0.82 25.93
CA ARG A 38 1.32 2.25 26.20
C ARG A 38 2.39 2.87 27.08
N GLU A 39 2.72 2.19 28.16
CA GLU A 39 3.73 2.60 29.12
C GLU A 39 5.13 2.57 28.47
N LYS A 40 5.40 1.54 27.66
CA LYS A 40 6.62 1.43 26.87
C LYS A 40 6.72 2.55 25.84
N LEU A 41 5.60 2.89 25.15
CA LEU A 41 5.53 4.03 24.23
C LEU A 41 5.87 5.34 24.93
N ALA A 42 5.23 5.61 26.07
CA ALA A 42 5.41 6.84 26.84
C ALA A 42 6.84 7.01 27.36
N ARG A 43 7.45 5.91 27.82
CA ARG A 43 8.79 5.93 28.40
C ARG A 43 9.91 5.94 27.36
N SER A 44 9.79 5.11 26.33
CA SER A 44 10.90 4.79 25.42
C SER A 44 10.69 5.30 24.00
N GLY A 45 9.49 5.80 23.68
CA GLY A 45 9.14 6.26 22.33
C GLY A 45 8.78 5.13 21.36
N ALA A 46 8.14 5.51 20.25
CA ALA A 46 7.55 4.57 19.29
C ALA A 46 8.58 3.64 18.61
N ARG A 47 9.81 4.10 18.40
CA ARG A 47 10.89 3.33 17.75
C ARG A 47 11.28 2.06 18.49
N HIS A 48 10.95 1.95 19.77
CA HIS A 48 11.27 0.79 20.60
C HIS A 48 10.12 -0.22 20.69
N LEU A 49 9.00 0.04 20.03
CA LEU A 49 7.88 -0.88 19.95
C LEU A 49 7.95 -1.69 18.67
N THR A 50 7.56 -2.96 18.77
CA THR A 50 7.30 -3.81 17.62
C THR A 50 5.99 -3.40 16.93
N ASP A 51 5.82 -3.77 15.66
CA ASP A 51 4.58 -3.52 14.92
C ASP A 51 3.36 -4.11 15.64
N ALA A 52 3.50 -5.30 16.24
CA ALA A 52 2.44 -5.92 17.03
C ALA A 52 2.08 -5.14 18.29
N GLU A 53 3.05 -4.52 18.96
CA GLU A 53 2.82 -3.65 20.12
C GLU A 53 2.13 -2.34 19.72
N LEU A 54 2.54 -1.76 18.57
CA LEU A 54 1.90 -0.57 18.02
C LEU A 54 0.44 -0.83 17.66
N LEU A 55 0.15 -1.92 16.93
CA LEU A 55 -1.22 -2.32 16.61
C LEU A 55 -2.05 -2.63 17.87
N ALA A 56 -1.45 -3.21 18.90
CA ALA A 56 -2.14 -3.53 20.16
C ALA A 56 -2.62 -2.26 20.89
N ILE A 57 -1.93 -1.12 20.72
CA ILE A 57 -2.37 0.17 21.26
C ILE A 57 -3.70 0.61 20.63
N PHE A 58 -3.86 0.44 19.31
CA PHE A 58 -5.10 0.74 18.61
C PHE A 58 -6.22 -0.23 18.98
N PHE A 59 -5.94 -1.52 19.01
CA PHE A 59 -6.96 -2.52 19.35
C PHE A 59 -7.43 -2.45 20.80
N ARG A 60 -6.65 -1.85 21.71
CA ARG A 60 -6.94 -1.63 23.14
C ARG A 60 -7.21 -2.92 23.91
N ILE A 61 -8.15 -3.73 23.45
CA ILE A 61 -8.64 -4.95 24.08
C ILE A 61 -8.50 -6.10 23.10
N GLY A 62 -7.97 -7.23 23.58
CA GLY A 62 -7.94 -8.48 22.84
C GLY A 62 -9.31 -9.17 22.81
N ILE A 63 -9.32 -10.46 22.58
CA ILE A 63 -10.48 -11.33 22.63
C ILE A 63 -10.31 -12.39 23.76
N ARG A 64 -11.36 -13.15 24.03
CA ARG A 64 -11.28 -14.24 25.00
C ARG A 64 -10.17 -15.21 24.62
N GLY A 65 -9.18 -15.38 25.48
CA GLY A 65 -8.03 -16.26 25.27
C GLY A 65 -6.82 -15.63 24.59
N LYS A 66 -6.90 -14.36 24.13
CA LYS A 66 -5.77 -13.68 23.47
C LYS A 66 -5.76 -12.20 23.84
N ASN A 67 -4.61 -11.69 24.28
CA ASN A 67 -4.45 -10.25 24.48
C ASN A 67 -4.28 -9.52 23.14
N ALA A 68 -4.29 -8.18 23.18
CA ALA A 68 -4.20 -7.38 21.97
C ALA A 68 -2.86 -7.54 21.23
N ILE A 69 -1.74 -7.79 21.94
CA ILE A 69 -0.42 -8.00 21.31
C ILE A 69 -0.40 -9.32 20.54
N THR A 70 -0.90 -10.41 21.15
CA THR A 70 -1.00 -11.72 20.49
C THR A 70 -1.90 -11.65 19.28
N MET A 71 -3.06 -10.99 19.39
CA MET A 71 -3.98 -10.78 18.27
C MET A 71 -3.33 -9.97 17.13
N SER A 72 -2.55 -8.94 17.47
CA SER A 72 -1.84 -8.12 16.47
C SER A 72 -0.74 -8.91 15.77
N ARG A 73 0.00 -9.74 16.51
CA ARG A 73 1.05 -10.60 15.94
C ARG A 73 0.47 -11.59 14.95
N GLU A 74 -0.58 -12.32 15.36
CA GLU A 74 -1.27 -13.26 14.46
C GLU A 74 -1.83 -12.57 13.20
N LEU A 75 -2.30 -11.34 13.33
CA LEU A 75 -2.77 -10.56 12.20
C LEU A 75 -1.63 -10.24 11.21
N ILE A 76 -0.47 -9.79 11.72
CA ILE A 76 0.71 -9.51 10.89
C ILE A 76 1.22 -10.81 10.25
N GLU A 77 1.31 -11.91 11.01
CA GLU A 77 1.73 -13.21 10.49
C GLU A 77 0.82 -13.71 9.37
N LYS A 78 -0.50 -13.54 9.53
CA LYS A 78 -1.50 -13.97 8.54
C LYS A 78 -1.35 -13.25 7.20
N TYR A 79 -1.04 -11.96 7.21
CA TYR A 79 -0.94 -11.14 5.99
C TYR A 79 0.50 -10.84 5.56
N GLY A 80 1.48 -11.21 6.37
CA GLY A 80 2.91 -11.14 6.06
C GLY A 80 3.57 -9.80 6.39
N SER A 81 2.87 -8.66 6.26
CA SER A 81 3.43 -7.33 6.53
C SER A 81 2.38 -6.26 6.84
N LEU A 82 2.81 -5.13 7.43
CA LEU A 82 1.95 -3.94 7.58
C LEU A 82 1.50 -3.40 6.21
N GLN A 83 2.34 -3.48 5.20
CA GLN A 83 2.00 -3.08 3.83
C GLN A 83 0.87 -3.93 3.25
N ALA A 84 0.89 -5.25 3.46
CA ALA A 84 -0.21 -6.12 3.03
C ALA A 84 -1.51 -5.82 3.80
N LEU A 85 -1.40 -5.52 5.11
CA LEU A 85 -2.53 -5.10 5.92
C LEU A 85 -3.14 -3.77 5.46
N SER A 86 -2.32 -2.82 5.04
CA SER A 86 -2.77 -1.50 4.59
C SER A 86 -3.61 -1.53 3.31
N ARG A 87 -3.55 -2.63 2.56
CA ARG A 87 -4.33 -2.84 1.32
C ARG A 87 -5.73 -3.39 1.57
N LEU A 88 -6.04 -3.81 2.80
CA LEU A 88 -7.32 -4.42 3.12
C LEU A 88 -8.39 -3.36 3.39
N THR A 89 -9.60 -3.64 2.89
CA THR A 89 -10.77 -2.82 3.19
C THR A 89 -11.31 -3.11 4.59
N VAL A 90 -12.12 -2.19 5.12
CA VAL A 90 -12.84 -2.38 6.39
C VAL A 90 -13.64 -3.69 6.38
N ASP A 91 -14.29 -4.00 5.27
CA ASP A 91 -15.09 -5.20 5.08
C ASP A 91 -14.23 -6.48 5.15
N GLN A 92 -13.12 -6.51 4.42
CA GLN A 92 -12.18 -7.62 4.45
C GLN A 92 -11.59 -7.84 5.84
N LEU A 93 -11.14 -6.77 6.52
CA LEU A 93 -10.59 -6.87 7.87
C LEU A 93 -11.60 -7.39 8.88
N SER A 94 -12.84 -6.88 8.84
CA SER A 94 -13.86 -7.22 9.83
C SER A 94 -14.46 -8.61 9.64
N LYS A 95 -14.64 -9.07 8.40
CA LYS A 95 -15.24 -10.39 8.12
C LYS A 95 -14.26 -11.55 8.30
N THR A 96 -12.98 -11.33 8.04
CA THR A 96 -11.98 -12.42 8.00
C THR A 96 -11.16 -12.56 9.29
N ASN A 97 -11.30 -11.64 10.26
CA ASN A 97 -10.47 -11.63 11.46
C ASN A 97 -11.30 -11.55 12.74
N LYS A 98 -11.30 -12.65 13.49
CA LYS A 98 -12.01 -12.74 14.78
C LYS A 98 -11.47 -11.69 15.77
N GLY A 99 -12.36 -10.87 16.33
CA GLY A 99 -12.02 -9.83 17.30
C GLY A 99 -11.71 -8.47 16.67
N ILE A 100 -11.71 -8.38 15.35
CA ILE A 100 -11.63 -7.12 14.60
C ILE A 100 -13.01 -6.85 14.02
N GLY A 101 -13.86 -6.13 14.79
CA GLY A 101 -15.15 -5.67 14.30
C GLY A 101 -15.00 -4.43 13.38
N PRO A 102 -16.12 -3.96 12.79
CA PRO A 102 -16.10 -2.81 11.86
C PRO A 102 -15.41 -1.57 12.43
N ALA A 103 -15.58 -1.26 13.72
CA ALA A 103 -14.96 -0.11 14.36
C ALA A 103 -13.42 -0.21 14.37
N LYS A 104 -12.85 -1.34 14.83
CA LYS A 104 -11.41 -1.55 14.84
C LYS A 104 -10.83 -1.62 13.44
N ALA A 105 -11.55 -2.20 12.48
CA ALA A 105 -11.16 -2.24 11.10
C ALA A 105 -11.10 -0.83 10.49
N ALA A 106 -12.11 0.01 10.76
CA ALA A 106 -12.13 1.40 10.31
C ALA A 106 -11.00 2.23 10.93
N GLU A 107 -10.75 2.08 12.24
CA GLU A 107 -9.61 2.74 12.91
C GLU A 107 -8.29 2.37 12.24
N LEU A 108 -8.07 1.08 11.92
CA LEU A 108 -6.84 0.61 11.30
C LEU A 108 -6.67 1.14 9.87
N VAL A 109 -7.72 1.10 9.05
CA VAL A 109 -7.70 1.65 7.69
C VAL A 109 -7.42 3.16 7.71
N ALA A 110 -8.05 3.90 8.64
CA ALA A 110 -7.82 5.34 8.79
C ALA A 110 -6.37 5.66 9.17
N VAL A 111 -5.76 4.87 10.06
CA VAL A 111 -4.35 5.06 10.46
C VAL A 111 -3.41 4.81 9.29
N PHE A 112 -3.62 3.75 8.51
CA PHE A 112 -2.82 3.50 7.31
C PHE A 112 -2.97 4.61 6.28
N GLU A 113 -4.18 5.12 6.07
CA GLU A 113 -4.42 6.25 5.16
C GLU A 113 -3.72 7.54 5.65
N MET A 114 -3.76 7.84 6.95
CA MET A 114 -3.01 8.97 7.50
C MET A 114 -1.51 8.81 7.31
N GLY A 115 -0.97 7.61 7.54
CA GLY A 115 0.45 7.31 7.29
C GLY A 115 0.83 7.50 5.81
N ARG A 116 -0.03 7.06 4.89
CA ARG A 116 0.14 7.27 3.46
C ARG A 116 0.16 8.77 3.08
N ARG A 117 -0.78 9.56 3.63
CA ARG A 117 -0.82 11.01 3.40
C ARG A 117 0.41 11.71 3.95
N LEU A 118 0.83 11.37 5.17
CA LEU A 118 2.05 11.94 5.77
C LEU A 118 3.30 11.62 4.95
N ALA A 119 3.43 10.39 4.44
CA ALA A 119 4.52 10.01 3.56
C ALA A 119 4.46 10.79 2.23
N ALA A 120 3.28 11.03 1.66
CA ALA A 120 3.09 11.83 0.46
C ALA A 120 3.50 13.30 0.70
N GLU A 121 3.07 13.93 1.81
CA GLU A 121 3.47 15.29 2.18
C GLU A 121 5.00 15.43 2.29
N GLN A 122 5.68 14.44 2.87
CA GLN A 122 7.15 14.45 2.97
C GLN A 122 7.83 14.34 1.60
N LEU A 123 7.20 13.65 0.63
CA LEU A 123 7.74 13.50 -0.72
C LEU A 123 7.44 14.70 -1.62
N GLU A 124 6.36 15.47 -1.37
CA GLU A 124 6.04 16.67 -2.13
C GLU A 124 7.17 17.73 -2.06
N ASP A 125 7.93 17.76 -0.97
CA ASP A 125 9.05 18.69 -0.78
C ASP A 125 10.40 18.17 -1.34
N VAL A 126 10.44 16.94 -1.86
CA VAL A 126 11.64 16.33 -2.46
C VAL A 126 11.64 16.55 -3.97
N PRO A 127 12.77 16.98 -4.58
CA PRO A 127 12.87 17.08 -6.03
C PRO A 127 12.68 15.72 -6.70
N LEU A 128 11.79 15.63 -7.70
CA LEU A 128 11.50 14.42 -8.47
C LEU A 128 12.42 14.33 -9.71
N ASN A 129 13.72 14.44 -9.48
CA ASN A 129 14.76 14.42 -10.52
C ASN A 129 15.41 13.04 -10.70
N GLN A 130 14.98 12.06 -9.93
CA GLN A 130 15.45 10.67 -9.94
C GLN A 130 14.24 9.72 -9.96
N PRO A 131 14.29 8.62 -10.75
CA PRO A 131 13.15 7.73 -10.93
C PRO A 131 12.77 6.96 -9.66
N ASP A 132 13.73 6.65 -8.77
CA ASP A 132 13.48 6.03 -7.48
C ASP A 132 12.55 6.88 -6.59
N ARG A 133 12.67 8.21 -6.64
CA ARG A 133 11.81 9.14 -5.90
C ARG A 133 10.39 9.18 -6.45
N VAL A 134 10.24 9.15 -7.77
CA VAL A 134 8.93 9.07 -8.42
C VAL A 134 8.27 7.72 -8.10
N TYR A 135 9.05 6.65 -8.15
CA TYR A 135 8.57 5.33 -7.75
C TYR A 135 8.12 5.30 -6.28
N ALA A 136 8.94 5.82 -5.36
CA ALA A 136 8.60 5.88 -3.94
C ALA A 136 7.30 6.67 -3.68
N LEU A 137 7.05 7.73 -4.46
CA LEU A 137 5.84 8.55 -4.37
C LEU A 137 4.58 7.79 -4.80
N LEU A 138 4.64 7.01 -5.89
CA LEU A 138 3.45 6.50 -6.57
C LEU A 138 3.27 4.98 -6.48
N ALA A 139 4.33 4.20 -6.19
CA ALA A 139 4.28 2.75 -6.27
C ALA A 139 3.19 2.13 -5.39
N SER A 140 3.04 2.60 -4.13
CA SER A 140 2.06 2.04 -3.19
C SER A 140 0.62 2.17 -3.67
N GLU A 141 0.31 3.19 -4.47
CA GLU A 141 -1.01 3.43 -5.04
C GLU A 141 -1.16 2.73 -6.39
N MET A 142 -0.21 2.98 -7.31
CA MET A 142 -0.32 2.54 -8.71
C MET A 142 -0.18 1.02 -8.87
N GLN A 143 0.55 0.34 -8.01
CA GLN A 143 0.64 -1.13 -7.99
C GLN A 143 -0.66 -1.83 -7.60
N GLN A 144 -1.60 -1.11 -6.98
CA GLN A 144 -2.90 -1.66 -6.58
C GLN A 144 -3.96 -1.55 -7.67
N LEU A 145 -3.68 -0.80 -8.73
CA LEU A 145 -4.63 -0.58 -9.81
C LEU A 145 -4.75 -1.84 -10.68
N GLN A 146 -5.99 -2.25 -10.93
CA GLN A 146 -6.32 -3.39 -11.79
C GLN A 146 -6.28 -3.05 -13.28
N ALA A 147 -6.21 -1.76 -13.60
CA ALA A 147 -6.09 -1.25 -14.97
C ALA A 147 -4.90 -0.32 -15.07
N GLU A 148 -4.36 -0.18 -16.27
CA GLU A 148 -3.33 0.82 -16.56
C GLU A 148 -3.88 2.22 -16.28
N SER A 149 -3.09 3.06 -15.62
CA SER A 149 -3.37 4.46 -15.35
C SER A 149 -2.17 5.28 -15.80
N LEU A 150 -2.40 6.20 -16.73
CA LEU A 150 -1.38 7.14 -17.19
C LEU A 150 -1.53 8.45 -16.44
N ARG A 151 -0.46 8.90 -15.83
CA ARG A 151 -0.41 10.14 -15.05
C ARG A 151 0.70 11.05 -15.52
N VAL A 152 0.51 12.35 -15.35
CA VAL A 152 1.53 13.36 -15.54
C VAL A 152 1.82 14.05 -14.21
N LEU A 153 3.10 14.09 -13.82
CA LEU A 153 3.58 14.81 -12.67
C LEU A 153 4.11 16.17 -13.13
N LEU A 154 3.45 17.23 -12.71
CA LEU A 154 3.76 18.61 -13.06
C LEU A 154 4.81 19.15 -12.09
N LEU A 155 5.94 19.65 -12.62
CA LEU A 155 7.07 20.06 -11.81
C LEU A 155 7.40 21.55 -11.97
N ASN A 156 7.79 22.18 -10.87
CA ASN A 156 8.30 23.55 -10.87
C ASN A 156 9.80 23.61 -11.23
N THR A 157 10.39 24.80 -11.28
CA THR A 157 11.81 25.02 -11.57
C THR A 157 12.78 24.39 -10.56
N ARG A 158 12.30 23.97 -9.39
CA ARG A 158 13.06 23.21 -8.39
C ARG A 158 12.82 21.71 -8.50
N LEU A 159 12.15 21.27 -9.59
CA LEU A 159 11.74 19.89 -9.86
C LEU A 159 10.87 19.27 -8.74
N ARG A 160 10.15 20.10 -7.98
CA ARG A 160 9.19 19.66 -6.98
C ARG A 160 7.81 19.52 -7.59
N LEU A 161 7.03 18.58 -7.05
CA LEU A 161 5.68 18.32 -7.51
C LEU A 161 4.78 19.54 -7.28
N VAL A 162 4.14 20.01 -8.34
CA VAL A 162 3.07 21.01 -8.29
C VAL A 162 1.72 20.33 -8.25
N LYS A 163 1.55 19.29 -9.08
CA LYS A 163 0.30 18.53 -9.20
C LYS A 163 0.57 17.19 -9.89
N ALA A 164 -0.17 16.16 -9.50
CA ALA A 164 -0.28 14.92 -10.26
C ALA A 164 -1.67 14.84 -10.89
N GLU A 165 -1.75 14.59 -12.19
CA GLU A 165 -3.01 14.44 -12.91
C GLU A 165 -3.10 13.08 -13.61
N GLU A 166 -4.23 12.40 -13.45
CA GLU A 166 -4.54 11.18 -14.21
C GLU A 166 -5.06 11.60 -15.59
N ILE A 167 -4.37 11.18 -16.64
CA ILE A 167 -4.70 11.50 -18.04
C ILE A 167 -5.67 10.48 -18.61
N SER A 168 -5.43 9.19 -18.31
CA SER A 168 -6.29 8.11 -18.77
C SER A 168 -6.23 6.92 -17.80
N ARG A 169 -7.30 6.12 -17.82
CA ARG A 169 -7.41 4.85 -17.09
C ARG A 169 -8.03 3.81 -18.02
N GLY A 170 -7.39 2.64 -18.11
CA GLY A 170 -7.74 1.55 -19.02
C GLY A 170 -6.52 1.08 -19.80
N SER A 171 -6.67 0.16 -20.76
CA SER A 171 -5.55 -0.27 -21.60
C SER A 171 -5.03 0.90 -22.45
N ILE A 172 -3.72 1.17 -22.39
CA ILE A 172 -3.08 2.20 -23.22
C ILE A 172 -3.20 1.86 -24.71
N SER A 173 -3.37 0.58 -25.05
CA SER A 173 -3.57 0.12 -26.43
C SER A 173 -4.92 0.53 -27.02
N GLU A 174 -5.95 0.73 -26.19
CA GLU A 174 -7.30 1.11 -26.61
C GLU A 174 -7.58 2.60 -26.44
N THR A 175 -6.94 3.25 -25.46
CA THR A 175 -7.05 4.69 -25.24
C THR A 175 -5.76 5.33 -25.71
N VAL A 176 -5.71 5.76 -26.96
CA VAL A 176 -4.57 6.49 -27.50
C VAL A 176 -4.46 7.82 -26.75
N ALA A 177 -3.62 7.86 -25.69
CA ALA A 177 -3.30 9.09 -25.00
C ALA A 177 -2.58 10.00 -26.00
N HIS A 178 -3.24 11.08 -26.40
CA HIS A 178 -2.64 12.02 -27.33
C HIS A 178 -1.67 12.94 -26.58
N PRO A 179 -0.53 13.32 -27.19
CA PRO A 179 0.37 14.30 -26.60
C PRO A 179 -0.32 15.59 -26.13
N ARG A 180 -1.37 16.04 -26.85
CA ARG A 180 -2.17 17.21 -26.44
C ARG A 180 -2.83 17.04 -25.07
N ASP A 181 -3.30 15.84 -24.74
CA ASP A 181 -4.01 15.58 -23.47
C ASP A 181 -3.02 15.55 -22.32
N ILE A 182 -1.79 15.06 -22.58
CA ILE A 182 -0.67 15.03 -21.61
C ILE A 182 -0.11 16.44 -21.41
N LEU A 183 0.08 17.20 -22.47
CA LEU A 183 0.69 18.54 -22.41
C LEU A 183 -0.31 19.62 -21.97
N HIS A 184 -1.60 19.40 -22.12
CA HIS A 184 -2.62 20.37 -21.73
C HIS A 184 -2.47 20.82 -20.25
N PRO A 185 -2.43 19.92 -19.23
CA PRO A 185 -2.23 20.34 -17.85
C PRO A 185 -0.86 20.97 -17.61
N VAL A 186 0.19 20.53 -18.31
CA VAL A 186 1.55 21.10 -18.19
C VAL A 186 1.56 22.56 -18.59
N LEU A 187 0.93 22.89 -19.71
CA LEU A 187 0.81 24.26 -20.22
C LEU A 187 -0.16 25.10 -19.37
N LEU A 188 -1.29 24.53 -18.96
CA LEU A 188 -2.28 25.20 -18.12
C LEU A 188 -1.68 25.68 -16.79
N HIS A 189 -0.86 24.83 -16.16
CA HIS A 189 -0.21 25.13 -14.88
C HIS A 189 1.14 25.86 -15.04
N ARG A 190 1.57 26.15 -16.29
CA ARG A 190 2.84 26.82 -16.62
C ARG A 190 4.04 26.16 -15.93
N CYS A 191 4.06 24.84 -15.94
CA CYS A 191 5.11 24.07 -15.29
C CYS A 191 6.43 24.16 -16.05
N HIS A 192 7.54 24.03 -15.31
CA HIS A 192 8.88 23.99 -15.90
C HIS A 192 9.10 22.71 -16.71
N GLY A 193 8.64 21.58 -16.16
CA GLY A 193 8.76 20.28 -16.80
C GLY A 193 7.78 19.29 -16.18
N PHE A 194 7.84 18.06 -16.66
CA PHE A 194 6.97 17.00 -16.20
C PHE A 194 7.64 15.63 -16.29
N VAL A 195 7.10 14.68 -15.49
CA VAL A 195 7.40 13.25 -15.61
C VAL A 195 6.10 12.54 -15.99
N LEU A 196 6.18 11.69 -17.01
CA LEU A 196 5.10 10.78 -17.39
C LEU A 196 5.22 9.49 -16.58
N VAL A 197 4.13 8.97 -16.05
CA VAL A 197 4.14 7.74 -15.24
C VAL A 197 2.94 6.90 -15.60
N HIS A 198 3.14 5.59 -15.80
CA HIS A 198 2.03 4.64 -15.85
C HIS A 198 2.39 3.33 -15.14
N ASN A 199 1.38 2.54 -14.79
CA ASN A 199 1.57 1.23 -14.20
C ASN A 199 1.22 0.12 -15.17
N HIS A 200 1.94 -1.00 -15.04
CA HIS A 200 1.54 -2.26 -15.65
C HIS A 200 0.88 -3.17 -14.60
N PRO A 201 -0.41 -3.50 -14.75
CA PRO A 201 -1.10 -4.42 -13.84
C PRO A 201 -0.50 -5.83 -13.80
N SER A 202 0.23 -6.24 -14.85
CA SER A 202 1.01 -7.47 -14.87
C SER A 202 2.13 -7.50 -13.83
N GLY A 203 2.58 -6.32 -13.39
CA GLY A 203 3.74 -6.15 -12.50
C GLY A 203 5.08 -6.09 -13.24
N ASP A 204 5.13 -6.39 -14.53
CA ASP A 204 6.34 -6.29 -15.34
C ASP A 204 6.52 -4.85 -15.85
N PRO A 205 7.58 -4.11 -15.43
CA PRO A 205 7.80 -2.73 -15.84
C PRO A 205 8.40 -2.56 -17.25
N GLU A 206 8.69 -3.66 -17.95
CA GLU A 206 9.28 -3.58 -19.29
C GLU A 206 8.36 -2.83 -20.28
N PRO A 207 8.90 -1.83 -21.04
CA PRO A 207 8.10 -1.02 -21.93
C PRO A 207 7.64 -1.77 -23.17
N SER A 208 6.38 -1.65 -23.50
CA SER A 208 5.82 -2.12 -24.77
C SER A 208 6.25 -1.25 -25.96
N SER A 209 5.96 -1.69 -27.18
CA SER A 209 6.15 -0.88 -28.38
C SER A 209 5.26 0.37 -28.40
N ALA A 210 4.08 0.29 -27.79
CA ALA A 210 3.15 1.41 -27.63
C ALA A 210 3.73 2.47 -26.70
N ASP A 211 4.32 2.07 -25.57
CA ASP A 211 4.96 2.98 -24.61
C ASP A 211 6.13 3.74 -25.25
N ARG A 212 6.98 3.03 -25.98
CA ARG A 212 8.09 3.63 -26.72
C ARG A 212 7.59 4.65 -27.75
N THR A 213 6.50 4.35 -28.44
CA THR A 213 5.92 5.24 -29.45
C THR A 213 5.28 6.46 -28.79
N LEU A 214 4.55 6.27 -27.69
CA LEU A 214 3.96 7.36 -26.89
C LEU A 214 5.06 8.30 -26.37
N THR A 215 6.08 7.74 -25.72
CA THR A 215 7.23 8.49 -25.16
C THR A 215 7.84 9.39 -26.21
N ARG A 216 8.18 8.85 -27.38
CA ARG A 216 8.76 9.62 -28.47
C ARG A 216 7.87 10.76 -28.93
N ARG A 217 6.57 10.50 -29.17
CA ARG A 217 5.62 11.52 -29.63
C ARG A 217 5.41 12.63 -28.59
N VAL A 218 5.33 12.26 -27.32
CA VAL A 218 5.18 13.24 -26.24
C VAL A 218 6.44 14.08 -26.10
N ARG A 219 7.64 13.47 -26.20
CA ARG A 219 8.91 14.17 -26.16
C ARG A 219 9.02 15.17 -27.31
N GLU A 220 8.77 14.75 -28.55
CA GLU A 220 8.78 15.63 -29.72
C GLU A 220 7.83 16.84 -29.58
N ALA A 221 6.61 16.59 -29.05
CA ALA A 221 5.64 17.65 -28.82
C ALA A 221 6.05 18.59 -27.68
N ALA A 222 6.64 18.07 -26.59
CA ALA A 222 7.15 18.86 -25.49
C ALA A 222 8.31 19.77 -25.91
N ASP A 223 9.22 19.26 -26.72
CA ASP A 223 10.35 20.03 -27.26
C ASP A 223 9.86 21.20 -28.12
N LEU A 224 8.85 21.02 -28.97
CA LEU A 224 8.20 22.08 -29.74
C LEU A 224 7.59 23.17 -28.85
N MET A 225 7.02 22.77 -27.71
CA MET A 225 6.40 23.68 -26.73
C MET A 225 7.42 24.26 -25.74
N ARG A 226 8.70 23.86 -25.84
CA ARG A 226 9.77 24.24 -24.91
C ARG A 226 9.45 23.91 -23.46
N VAL A 227 8.87 22.73 -23.24
CA VAL A 227 8.61 22.16 -21.91
C VAL A 227 9.47 20.92 -21.75
N GLU A 228 10.12 20.78 -20.61
CA GLU A 228 11.04 19.67 -20.37
C GLU A 228 10.27 18.39 -19.96
N MET A 229 10.38 17.34 -20.78
CA MET A 229 10.00 15.99 -20.35
C MET A 229 11.20 15.37 -19.65
N LEU A 230 11.13 15.27 -18.31
CA LEU A 230 12.26 14.81 -17.51
C LEU A 230 12.45 13.30 -17.53
N ASP A 231 11.35 12.53 -17.55
CA ASP A 231 11.36 11.07 -17.64
C ASP A 231 9.99 10.53 -18.06
N HIS A 232 9.98 9.27 -18.46
CA HIS A 232 8.81 8.42 -18.52
C HIS A 232 9.11 7.17 -17.68
N ILE A 233 8.27 6.90 -16.68
CA ILE A 233 8.49 5.84 -15.71
C ILE A 233 7.33 4.86 -15.74
N ILE A 234 7.64 3.57 -15.88
CA ILE A 234 6.66 2.48 -15.80
C ILE A 234 6.78 1.83 -14.43
N ILE A 235 5.67 1.76 -13.71
CA ILE A 235 5.61 1.15 -12.38
C ILE A 235 5.16 -0.31 -12.50
N GLY A 236 6.00 -1.22 -12.03
CA GLY A 236 5.74 -2.64 -11.87
C GLY A 236 5.98 -3.11 -10.43
N HIS A 237 6.30 -4.38 -10.28
CA HIS A 237 6.60 -5.00 -8.98
C HIS A 237 8.06 -5.47 -8.92
N PRO A 238 8.77 -5.29 -7.79
CA PRO A 238 10.16 -5.70 -7.65
C PRO A 238 10.40 -7.21 -7.81
N SER A 239 9.37 -8.03 -7.63
CA SER A 239 9.46 -9.49 -7.58
C SER A 239 9.29 -10.22 -8.92
N VAL A 240 9.00 -9.50 -10.01
CA VAL A 240 8.64 -10.15 -11.29
C VAL A 240 9.85 -10.77 -12.00
N HIS A 241 11.06 -10.29 -11.78
CA HIS A 241 12.25 -10.74 -12.49
C HIS A 241 13.28 -11.55 -11.67
N GLY A 242 12.93 -12.05 -10.48
CA GLY A 242 13.82 -12.95 -9.70
C GLY A 242 15.12 -12.32 -9.17
N ASP A 243 15.69 -11.36 -9.85
CA ASP A 243 16.70 -10.43 -9.34
C ASP A 243 15.97 -9.21 -8.82
N ALA A 244 16.35 -8.73 -7.63
CA ALA A 244 15.68 -7.61 -6.96
C ALA A 244 15.84 -6.29 -7.75
N GLY A 245 15.21 -6.25 -8.93
CA GLY A 245 15.11 -5.04 -9.75
C GLY A 245 14.31 -3.96 -9.02
N PRO A 246 14.48 -2.68 -9.41
CA PRO A 246 13.90 -1.54 -8.68
C PRO A 246 12.36 -1.51 -8.69
N GLY A 247 11.70 -2.40 -9.45
CA GLY A 247 10.23 -2.43 -9.58
C GLY A 247 9.68 -1.35 -10.50
N TYR A 248 10.53 -0.68 -11.24
CA TYR A 248 10.17 0.31 -12.26
C TYR A 248 11.13 0.27 -13.45
N PHE A 249 10.69 0.84 -14.57
CA PHE A 249 11.52 1.14 -15.74
C PHE A 249 11.55 2.67 -15.95
N SER A 250 12.73 3.24 -16.17
CA SER A 250 12.93 4.66 -16.53
C SER A 250 13.46 4.77 -17.96
N PHE A 251 12.76 5.48 -18.82
CA PHE A 251 13.21 5.72 -20.18
C PHE A 251 14.51 6.55 -20.22
N LYS A 252 14.67 7.47 -19.26
CA LYS A 252 15.87 8.30 -19.14
C LYS A 252 17.09 7.45 -18.75
N GLU A 253 16.97 6.57 -17.73
CA GLU A 253 18.08 5.72 -17.30
C GLU A 253 18.54 4.76 -18.39
N HIS A 254 17.63 4.35 -19.28
CA HIS A 254 17.92 3.49 -20.42
C HIS A 254 18.29 4.24 -21.69
N GLY A 255 18.46 5.58 -21.65
CA GLY A 255 18.84 6.39 -22.79
C GLY A 255 17.81 6.42 -23.93
N MET A 256 16.54 6.25 -23.59
CA MET A 256 15.41 6.19 -24.54
C MET A 256 14.55 7.46 -24.53
N LEU A 257 15.01 8.50 -23.81
CA LEU A 257 14.33 9.79 -23.74
C LEU A 257 15.05 10.82 -24.59
#